data_4feb57ee4b909428dc8befebbd8e2dee
#
_entry.id   4feb57ee4b909428dc8befebbd8e2dee
#
_cell.length_a   1.000
_cell.length_b   1.000
_cell.length_c   1.000
_cell.angle_alpha   90.00
_cell.angle_beta   90.00
_cell.angle_gamma   90.00
#
_symmetry.space_group_name_H-M   'P 1'
#
loop_
_entity.id
_entity.type
_entity.pdbx_description
1 polymer ?
#
loop_
_entity_poly.entity_id
_entity_poly.type
_entity_poly.pdbx_seq_one_letter_code
_entity_poly.pdbx_strand_id
1 'polypeptide(L)'
;YKKVEEATPEASTAVFYIGSCLAELGQYEEALNYFFKLDFIESNCVKAWRGIGWCSFISLKYEQAMKYYEKIIEHKPLAIDYMNAGHVAWVMGNIQKAAGLFGKAITACGTRERFLEMFHKDEEPLLKQGIREEDIPLMLDLL
;
A
#
# COMPACT_ATOMS: atom_id res chain seq x y z
N TYR A 1 4.58 9.72 -28.78
CA TYR A 1 4.88 9.18 -28.30
C TYR A 1 4.77 8.59 -28.57
N LYS A 2 4.59 8.38 -29.03
CA LYS A 2 4.61 7.61 -28.85
C LYS A 2 4.75 7.19 -28.24
N LYS A 3 4.66 6.79 -28.18
CA LYS A 3 4.78 6.21 -27.50
C LYS A 3 5.09 5.90 -26.73
N VAL A 4 4.78 6.34 -26.42
CA VAL A 4 4.99 5.60 -25.64
C VAL A 4 5.47 4.66 -25.86
N GLU A 5 5.99 4.86 -25.99
CA GLU A 5 6.19 4.02 -26.25
C GLU A 5 5.76 2.96 -26.00
N GLU A 6 5.70 2.49 -26.66
CA GLU A 6 5.21 1.34 -26.42
C GLU A 6 5.87 0.68 -25.38
N ALA A 7 5.13 0.24 -24.39
CA ALA A 7 5.67 -0.42 -23.27
C ALA A 7 6.10 -1.80 -23.67
N THR A 8 7.38 -2.05 -23.62
CA THR A 8 7.88 -3.40 -23.74
C THR A 8 7.94 -4.00 -22.36
N PRO A 9 7.89 -5.35 -22.23
CA PRO A 9 8.04 -5.97 -20.92
C PRO A 9 9.33 -5.56 -20.23
N GLU A 10 10.42 -5.39 -20.98
CA GLU A 10 11.68 -4.98 -20.37
C GLU A 10 11.60 -3.56 -19.81
N ALA A 11 10.94 -2.66 -20.54
CA ALA A 11 10.82 -1.28 -20.08
C ALA A 11 9.98 -1.19 -18.81
N SER A 12 8.85 -1.90 -18.77
CA SER A 12 8.01 -1.93 -17.58
C SER A 12 8.75 -2.53 -16.39
N THR A 13 9.47 -3.61 -16.61
CA THR A 13 10.24 -4.25 -15.56
C THR A 13 11.31 -3.32 -15.01
N ALA A 14 12.03 -2.61 -15.91
CA ALA A 14 13.06 -1.68 -15.45
C ALA A 14 12.48 -0.56 -14.61
N VAL A 15 11.37 0.03 -15.05
CA VAL A 15 10.73 1.12 -14.32
C VAL A 15 10.29 0.64 -12.94
N PHE A 16 9.70 -0.56 -12.88
CA PHE A 16 9.27 -1.14 -11.60
C PHE A 16 10.44 -1.34 -10.65
N TYR A 17 11.56 -1.89 -11.15
CA TYR A 17 12.71 -2.14 -10.30
C TYR A 17 13.35 -0.85 -9.79
N ILE A 18 13.43 0.16 -10.64
CA ILE A 18 13.99 1.45 -10.22
C ILE A 18 13.12 2.04 -9.10
N GLY A 19 11.80 2.04 -9.30
CA GLY A 19 10.89 2.55 -8.29
C GLY A 19 11.02 1.78 -6.98
N SER A 20 11.09 0.44 -7.06
CA SER A 20 11.20 -0.40 -5.88
C SER A 20 12.51 -0.15 -5.14
N CYS A 21 13.62 0.01 -5.86
CA CYS A 21 14.91 0.30 -5.24
C CYS A 21 14.89 1.66 -4.53
N LEU A 22 14.29 2.66 -5.17
CA LEU A 22 14.20 3.98 -4.56
C LEU A 22 13.36 3.93 -3.28
N ALA A 23 12.27 3.17 -3.30
CA ALA A 23 11.44 3.02 -2.11
C ALA A 23 12.22 2.35 -0.98
N GLU A 24 13.00 1.32 -1.30
CA GLU A 24 13.81 0.64 -0.29
C GLU A 24 14.88 1.56 0.30
N LEU A 25 15.36 2.50 -0.50
CA LEU A 25 16.35 3.47 -0.03
C LEU A 25 15.71 4.63 0.73
N GLY A 26 14.39 4.62 0.88
CA GLY A 26 13.68 5.68 1.58
C GLY A 26 13.40 6.90 0.72
N GLN A 27 13.64 6.83 -0.58
CA GLN A 27 13.42 7.96 -1.48
C GLN A 27 12.03 7.82 -2.10
N TYR A 28 11.02 8.01 -1.26
CA TYR A 28 9.63 7.70 -1.63
C TYR A 28 9.07 8.66 -2.67
N GLU A 29 9.44 9.93 -2.62
CA GLU A 29 8.94 10.90 -3.60
C GLU A 29 9.46 10.58 -5.00
N GLU A 30 10.73 10.21 -5.10
CA GLU A 30 11.28 9.80 -6.40
C GLU A 30 10.68 8.48 -6.85
N ALA A 31 10.50 7.54 -5.92
CA ALA A 31 9.88 6.27 -6.26
C ALA A 31 8.50 6.48 -6.86
N LEU A 32 7.72 7.42 -6.32
CA LEU A 32 6.40 7.73 -6.85
C LEU A 32 6.44 8.09 -8.32
N ASN A 33 7.46 8.87 -8.74
CA ASN A 33 7.55 9.26 -10.14
C ASN A 33 7.66 8.03 -11.04
N TYR A 34 8.42 7.03 -10.61
CA TYR A 34 8.59 5.81 -11.41
C TYR A 34 7.34 4.95 -11.39
N PHE A 35 6.66 4.85 -10.24
CA PHE A 35 5.42 4.07 -10.18
C PHE A 35 4.30 4.73 -10.98
N PHE A 36 4.22 6.06 -10.98
CA PHE A 36 3.25 6.76 -11.84
C PHE A 36 3.58 6.55 -13.32
N LYS A 37 4.86 6.56 -13.66
CA LYS A 37 5.26 6.28 -15.04
C LYS A 37 4.84 4.86 -15.43
N LEU A 38 5.05 3.89 -14.54
CA LEU A 38 4.64 2.51 -14.80
C LEU A 38 3.12 2.43 -14.99
N ASP A 39 2.36 3.13 -14.14
CA ASP A 39 0.90 3.16 -14.24
C ASP A 39 0.46 3.75 -15.59
N PHE A 40 1.20 4.72 -16.10
CA PHE A 40 0.89 5.34 -17.37
C PHE A 40 1.15 4.41 -18.55
N ILE A 41 2.27 3.67 -18.51
CA ILE A 41 2.67 2.85 -19.67
C ILE A 41 2.04 1.46 -19.66
N GLU A 42 1.45 1.03 -18.55
CA GLU A 42 0.87 -0.31 -18.44
C GLU A 42 -0.50 -0.23 -17.82
N SER A 43 -1.53 -0.61 -18.59
CA SER A 43 -2.91 -0.53 -18.12
C SER A 43 -3.17 -1.48 -16.95
N ASN A 44 -3.91 -0.98 -15.97
CA ASN A 44 -4.36 -1.79 -14.82
C ASN A 44 -3.19 -2.50 -14.13
N CYS A 45 -2.09 -1.76 -13.96
CA CYS A 45 -0.90 -2.34 -13.35
C CYS A 45 -1.01 -2.29 -11.83
N VAL A 46 -1.45 -3.40 -11.24
CA VAL A 46 -1.64 -3.48 -9.80
C VAL A 46 -0.32 -3.27 -9.06
N LYS A 47 0.80 -3.73 -9.64
CA LYS A 47 2.12 -3.51 -9.03
C LYS A 47 2.41 -2.02 -8.89
N ALA A 48 2.07 -1.23 -9.92
CA ALA A 48 2.26 0.22 -9.85
C ALA A 48 1.37 0.81 -8.77
N TRP A 49 0.12 0.36 -8.70
CA TRP A 49 -0.82 0.88 -7.70
C TRP A 49 -0.34 0.59 -6.28
N ARG A 50 0.23 -0.60 -6.03
CA ARG A 50 0.77 -0.93 -4.72
C ARG A 50 1.93 0.00 -4.37
N GLY A 51 2.81 0.25 -5.34
CA GLY A 51 3.92 1.17 -5.12
C GLY A 51 3.43 2.58 -4.84
N ILE A 52 2.46 3.05 -5.63
CA ILE A 52 1.91 4.39 -5.42
C ILE A 52 1.23 4.47 -4.05
N GLY A 53 0.44 3.45 -3.70
CA GLY A 53 -0.27 3.44 -2.43
C GLY A 53 0.67 3.54 -1.23
N TRP A 54 1.68 2.68 -1.19
CA TRP A 54 2.59 2.65 -0.05
C TRP A 54 3.46 3.90 0.02
N CYS A 55 4.06 4.30 -1.12
CA CYS A 55 4.90 5.49 -1.13
C CYS A 55 4.10 6.74 -0.79
N SER A 56 2.86 6.82 -1.25
CA SER A 56 1.98 7.93 -0.88
C SER A 56 1.71 7.95 0.62
N PHE A 57 1.45 6.78 1.20
CA PHE A 57 1.19 6.66 2.63
C PHE A 57 2.40 7.15 3.45
N ILE A 58 3.59 6.69 3.11
CA ILE A 58 4.80 7.08 3.82
C ILE A 58 5.09 8.58 3.61
N SER A 59 4.70 9.13 2.46
CA SER A 59 4.91 10.55 2.15
C SER A 59 3.78 11.43 2.66
N LEU A 60 2.90 10.92 3.51
CA LEU A 60 1.80 11.64 4.14
C LEU A 60 0.72 12.08 3.15
N LYS A 61 0.64 11.43 2.00
CA LYS A 61 -0.38 11.69 0.98
C LYS A 61 -1.49 10.66 1.12
N TYR A 62 -2.26 10.78 2.20
CA TYR A 62 -3.17 9.73 2.62
C TYR A 62 -4.34 9.53 1.66
N GLU A 63 -4.91 10.63 1.14
CA GLU A 63 -6.03 10.50 0.22
C GLU A 63 -5.61 9.80 -1.07
N GLN A 64 -4.41 10.14 -1.57
CA GLN A 64 -3.87 9.47 -2.74
C GLN A 64 -3.62 7.99 -2.46
N ALA A 65 -3.05 7.70 -1.29
CA ALA A 65 -2.81 6.31 -0.91
C ALA A 65 -4.11 5.52 -0.88
N MET A 66 -5.15 6.06 -0.24
CA MET A 66 -6.43 5.36 -0.14
C MET A 66 -7.04 5.16 -1.53
N LYS A 67 -6.95 6.16 -2.40
CA LYS A 67 -7.50 6.06 -3.75
C LYS A 67 -6.91 4.85 -4.48
N TYR A 68 -5.60 4.66 -4.40
CA TYR A 68 -4.96 3.57 -5.11
C TYR A 68 -5.20 2.22 -4.44
N TYR A 69 -5.26 2.17 -3.11
CA TYR A 69 -5.64 0.92 -2.45
C TYR A 69 -7.08 0.53 -2.77
N GLU A 70 -7.99 1.50 -2.89
CA GLU A 70 -9.35 1.18 -3.30
C GLU A 70 -9.40 0.63 -4.73
N LYS A 71 -8.57 1.16 -5.63
CA LYS A 71 -8.46 0.59 -6.97
C LYS A 71 -8.00 -0.86 -6.93
N ILE A 72 -7.00 -1.16 -6.10
CA ILE A 72 -6.50 -2.52 -5.97
C ILE A 72 -7.61 -3.44 -5.46
N ILE A 73 -8.35 -2.99 -4.46
CA ILE A 73 -9.40 -3.79 -3.84
C ILE A 73 -10.50 -4.13 -4.84
N GLU A 74 -10.76 -3.25 -5.81
CA GLU A 74 -11.75 -3.51 -6.85
C GLU A 74 -11.29 -4.51 -7.89
N HIS A 75 -10.02 -4.92 -7.84
CA HIS A 75 -9.50 -5.91 -8.79
C HIS A 75 -9.31 -7.23 -8.05
N LYS A 76 -8.09 -7.75 -7.93
CA LYS A 76 -7.85 -9.01 -7.24
C LYS A 76 -6.94 -8.74 -6.04
N PRO A 77 -7.50 -8.24 -4.93
CA PRO A 77 -6.67 -7.85 -3.81
C PRO A 77 -6.11 -9.07 -3.08
N LEU A 78 -4.91 -8.88 -2.52
CA LEU A 78 -4.28 -9.81 -1.62
C LEU A 78 -4.53 -9.36 -0.19
N ALA A 79 -4.24 -10.24 0.78
CA ALA A 79 -4.37 -9.89 2.19
C ALA A 79 -3.62 -8.61 2.53
N ILE A 80 -2.41 -8.45 1.99
CA ILE A 80 -1.59 -7.27 2.28
C ILE A 80 -2.24 -5.99 1.78
N ASP A 81 -3.02 -6.08 0.71
CA ASP A 81 -3.69 -4.89 0.16
C ASP A 81 -4.76 -4.39 1.12
N TYR A 82 -5.56 -5.30 1.66
CA TYR A 82 -6.55 -4.95 2.67
C TYR A 82 -5.88 -4.38 3.91
N MET A 83 -4.79 -5.00 4.35
CA MET A 83 -4.09 -4.54 5.54
C MET A 83 -3.53 -3.13 5.34
N ASN A 84 -2.89 -2.87 4.20
CA ASN A 84 -2.32 -1.55 3.94
C ASN A 84 -3.41 -0.49 3.81
N ALA A 85 -4.54 -0.82 3.18
CA ALA A 85 -5.67 0.08 3.14
C ALA A 85 -6.18 0.37 4.55
N GLY A 86 -6.19 -0.64 5.42
CA GLY A 86 -6.56 -0.48 6.81
C GLY A 86 -5.63 0.46 7.55
N HIS A 87 -4.32 0.34 7.32
CA HIS A 87 -3.35 1.27 7.91
C HIS A 87 -3.65 2.71 7.51
N VAL A 88 -3.93 2.94 6.23
CA VAL A 88 -4.23 4.30 5.75
C VAL A 88 -5.49 4.84 6.42
N ALA A 89 -6.55 4.02 6.46
CA ALA A 89 -7.80 4.44 7.08
C ALA A 89 -7.59 4.77 8.57
N TRP A 90 -6.78 3.98 9.26
CA TRP A 90 -6.50 4.17 10.67
C TRP A 90 -5.78 5.50 10.91
N VAL A 91 -4.73 5.75 10.14
CA VAL A 91 -3.98 7.01 10.28
C VAL A 91 -4.86 8.21 9.95
N MET A 92 -5.80 8.06 9.02
CA MET A 92 -6.75 9.12 8.70
C MET A 92 -7.83 9.30 9.76
N GLY A 93 -7.85 8.45 10.78
CA GLY A 93 -8.81 8.57 11.88
C GLY A 93 -10.11 7.81 11.69
N ASN A 94 -10.23 7.03 10.63
CA ASN A 94 -11.44 6.26 10.38
C ASN A 94 -11.29 4.87 10.97
N ILE A 95 -11.56 4.75 12.26
CA ILE A 95 -11.32 3.52 13.02
C ILE A 95 -12.21 2.38 12.50
N GLN A 96 -13.47 2.67 12.21
CA GLN A 96 -14.39 1.62 11.77
C GLN A 96 -14.00 1.07 10.42
N LYS A 97 -13.61 1.95 9.48
CA LYS A 97 -13.17 1.50 8.17
C LYS A 97 -11.89 0.69 8.29
N ALA A 98 -10.97 1.13 9.15
CA ALA A 98 -9.72 0.41 9.37
C ALA A 98 -9.99 -0.99 9.90
N ALA A 99 -10.83 -1.11 10.93
CA ALA A 99 -11.15 -2.42 11.50
C ALA A 99 -11.80 -3.33 10.47
N GLY A 100 -12.69 -2.79 9.65
CA GLY A 100 -13.33 -3.57 8.59
C GLY A 100 -12.33 -4.09 7.56
N LEU A 101 -11.38 -3.24 7.16
CA LEU A 101 -10.35 -3.65 6.21
C LEU A 101 -9.39 -4.68 6.81
N PHE A 102 -9.01 -4.48 8.07
CA PHE A 102 -8.17 -5.47 8.76
C PHE A 102 -8.91 -6.81 8.87
N GLY A 103 -10.22 -6.78 9.13
CA GLY A 103 -11.02 -8.00 9.16
C GLY A 103 -10.99 -8.75 7.83
N LYS A 104 -11.08 -8.02 6.72
CA LYS A 104 -10.97 -8.62 5.40
C LYS A 104 -9.57 -9.18 5.17
N ALA A 105 -8.55 -8.52 5.69
CA ALA A 105 -7.18 -9.01 5.58
C ALA A 105 -7.04 -10.33 6.34
N ILE A 106 -7.61 -10.45 7.52
CA ILE A 106 -7.56 -11.67 8.30
C ILE A 106 -8.22 -12.82 7.53
N THR A 107 -9.40 -12.55 6.97
CA THR A 107 -10.09 -13.56 6.15
C THR A 107 -9.24 -14.00 4.98
N ALA A 108 -8.59 -13.05 4.30
CA ALA A 108 -7.75 -13.38 3.14
C ALA A 108 -6.49 -14.13 3.54
N CYS A 109 -5.96 -13.87 4.75
CA CYS A 109 -4.81 -14.62 5.27
C CYS A 109 -5.18 -16.06 5.64
N GLY A 110 -6.42 -16.29 6.00
CA GLY A 110 -6.89 -17.58 6.47
C GLY A 110 -6.80 -17.75 7.98
N THR A 111 -5.85 -17.14 8.65
CA THR A 111 -5.71 -17.20 10.10
C THR A 111 -5.35 -15.82 10.65
N ARG A 112 -5.74 -15.60 11.90
CA ARG A 112 -5.39 -14.37 12.61
C ARG A 112 -3.86 -14.30 12.83
N GLU A 113 -3.23 -15.44 13.08
CA GLU A 113 -1.79 -15.48 13.33
C GLU A 113 -0.99 -14.98 12.14
N ARG A 114 -1.38 -15.38 10.92
CA ARG A 114 -0.69 -14.90 9.72
C ARG A 114 -0.86 -13.40 9.55
N PHE A 115 -2.06 -12.90 9.82
CA PHE A 115 -2.30 -11.47 9.76
C PHE A 115 -1.39 -10.74 10.76
N LEU A 116 -1.31 -11.24 11.99
CA LEU A 116 -0.50 -10.59 13.01
C LEU A 116 0.98 -10.56 12.65
N GLU A 117 1.48 -11.63 12.01
CA GLU A 117 2.86 -11.64 11.54
C GLU A 117 3.12 -10.53 10.54
N MET A 118 2.18 -10.32 9.61
CA MET A 118 2.31 -9.23 8.64
C MET A 118 2.16 -7.87 9.32
N PHE A 119 1.20 -7.75 10.22
CA PHE A 119 0.89 -6.49 10.88
C PHE A 119 2.08 -5.99 11.70
N HIS A 120 2.72 -6.89 12.45
CA HIS A 120 3.81 -6.48 13.35
C HIS A 120 5.01 -5.93 12.58
N LYS A 121 5.19 -6.31 11.33
CA LYS A 121 6.27 -5.75 10.51
C LYS A 121 6.05 -4.28 10.20
N ASP A 122 4.81 -3.81 10.31
CA ASP A 122 4.46 -2.44 9.95
C ASP A 122 4.29 -1.53 11.15
N GLU A 123 4.60 -2.01 12.37
CA GLU A 123 4.38 -1.18 13.56
C GLU A 123 5.24 0.07 13.53
N GLU A 124 6.51 -0.04 13.12
CA GLU A 124 7.36 1.13 13.07
C GLU A 124 6.84 2.20 12.12
N PRO A 125 6.48 1.86 10.87
CA PRO A 125 5.87 2.86 10.00
C PRO A 125 4.60 3.48 10.58
N LEU A 126 3.77 2.69 11.26
CA LEU A 126 2.54 3.22 11.86
C LEU A 126 2.85 4.23 12.95
N LEU A 127 3.82 3.93 13.81
CA LEU A 127 4.21 4.85 14.87
C LEU A 127 4.74 6.15 14.27
N LYS A 128 5.51 6.07 13.19
CA LYS A 128 6.02 7.25 12.52
C LYS A 128 4.91 8.09 11.90
N GLN A 129 3.78 7.47 11.58
CA GLN A 129 2.63 8.18 11.02
C GLN A 129 1.71 8.75 12.09
N GLY A 130 2.04 8.57 13.35
CA GLY A 130 1.29 9.17 14.43
C GLY A 130 0.38 8.23 15.21
N ILE A 131 0.34 6.95 14.86
CA ILE A 131 -0.38 5.97 15.66
C ILE A 131 0.37 5.80 16.97
N ARG A 132 -0.36 5.87 18.09
CA ARG A 132 0.27 5.72 19.40
C ARG A 132 0.44 4.24 19.72
N GLU A 133 1.55 3.93 20.38
CA GLU A 133 1.86 2.55 20.72
C GLU A 133 0.74 1.90 21.53
N GLU A 134 0.15 2.63 22.46
CA GLU A 134 -0.90 2.09 23.31
C GLU A 134 -2.20 1.84 22.56
N ASP A 135 -2.37 2.41 21.35
CA ASP A 135 -3.57 2.18 20.56
C ASP A 135 -3.49 0.90 19.72
N ILE A 136 -2.29 0.33 19.56
CA ILE A 136 -2.14 -0.88 18.75
C ILE A 136 -2.90 -2.06 19.33
N PRO A 137 -2.72 -2.39 20.64
CA PRO A 137 -3.52 -3.49 21.21
C PRO A 137 -5.01 -3.22 21.14
N LEU A 138 -5.42 -1.96 21.30
CA LEU A 138 -6.84 -1.62 21.25
C LEU A 138 -7.43 -1.89 19.88
N MET A 139 -6.70 -1.53 18.82
CA MET A 139 -7.16 -1.84 17.46
C MET A 139 -7.24 -3.35 17.25
N LEU A 140 -6.20 -4.08 17.66
CA LEU A 140 -6.18 -5.52 17.47
C LEU A 140 -7.32 -6.22 18.24
N ASP A 141 -7.72 -5.66 19.36
CA ASP A 141 -8.83 -6.22 20.13
C ASP A 141 -10.18 -6.05 19.42
N LEU A 142 -10.29 -5.12 18.48
CA LEU A 142 -11.51 -4.96 17.70
C LEU A 142 -11.66 -6.06 16.64
N LEU A 143 -10.62 -6.78 16.36
CA LEU A 143 -10.59 -7.78 15.29
C LEU A 143 -10.89 -9.17 15.86
#